data_681427b065afdb76582873cfe4698e64
#
_entry.id   681427b065afdb76582873cfe4698e64
#
_cell.length_a   1.000
_cell.length_b   1.000
_cell.length_c   1.000
_cell.angle_alpha   90.00
_cell.angle_beta   90.00
_cell.angle_gamma   90.00
#
_symmetry.space_group_name_H-M   'P 1'
#
loop_
_entity.id
_entity.type
_entity.pdbx_description
1 polymer ?
#
loop_
_entity_poly.entity_id
_entity_poly.type
_entity_poly.pdbx_seq_one_letter_code
_entity_poly.pdbx_strand_id
1 'polypeptide(L)'
;MAFSYSFHLSAKGHSVSTIGKVNQVSRHNLRAYKSDDFDRSLIEIISGSESSILDDVKQIYHDEFDEPLKKYNGGKREDRKIKDYLEHMSDSRGDVAVEIIIQVGDKDFWADKSTEEKKKMTPVFKKQLDELRMLVPELKIASAVVHYDESSPHMHVVGVPVAEGYKKGLERQVAKTKVFTADRLSALQDDMRAHAEAEMDKMPELFSNMQLKEKEKGRNKDLPKSVLDEYEKKKKDLDKLDEQIRLRKDKIKKLNETGKEVSAELEKTKKKIKNANDELKVILDEKARASEIKGSGLLATFSGEETVSYHKNSLERTRNIGTEAWRHHQDTVKKLDEIVDREYAVKEKEAQINPMWEEAANAKKQYEYLQRHQERLIEDKAKALAQGRIDTFKRKVLDFLDRIAPSVKTLLVEFLNREDRNVSR
;
A
#
# COMPACT_ATOMS: atom_id res chain seq x y z
N MET A 1 -0.20 -12.46 -14.18
CA MET A 1 -0.73 -11.14 -13.74
C MET A 1 -1.35 -11.28 -12.36
N ALA A 2 -1.32 -10.23 -11.53
CA ALA A 2 -1.94 -10.27 -10.21
C ALA A 2 -3.23 -9.42 -10.25
N PHE A 3 -4.32 -9.91 -9.65
CA PHE A 3 -5.60 -9.20 -9.59
C PHE A 3 -6.06 -9.01 -8.14
N SER A 4 -7.00 -8.11 -7.91
CA SER A 4 -7.40 -7.73 -6.57
C SER A 4 -8.54 -8.60 -6.04
N TYR A 5 -8.61 -8.76 -4.72
CA TYR A 5 -9.76 -9.26 -3.98
C TYR A 5 -10.09 -8.28 -2.86
N SER A 6 -11.35 -7.97 -2.66
CA SER A 6 -11.76 -7.14 -1.54
C SER A 6 -13.01 -7.67 -0.86
N PHE A 7 -13.03 -7.54 0.46
CA PHE A 7 -14.16 -7.86 1.33
C PHE A 7 -14.37 -6.65 2.25
N HIS A 8 -15.47 -5.94 2.07
CA HIS A 8 -15.78 -4.72 2.80
C HIS A 8 -17.07 -4.88 3.59
N LEU A 9 -17.00 -4.61 4.89
CA LEU A 9 -18.19 -4.45 5.74
C LEU A 9 -18.54 -2.96 5.79
N SER A 10 -19.81 -2.62 5.59
CA SER A 10 -20.32 -1.25 5.65
C SER A 10 -19.88 -0.54 6.94
N ALA A 11 -19.23 0.61 6.79
CA ALA A 11 -18.64 1.38 7.87
C ALA A 11 -19.31 2.77 8.01
N LYS A 12 -18.76 3.60 8.88
CA LYS A 12 -19.23 4.97 9.14
C LYS A 12 -19.33 5.78 7.83
N GLY A 13 -20.52 6.22 7.49
CA GLY A 13 -20.85 6.92 6.23
C GLY A 13 -21.73 6.08 5.30
N HIS A 14 -21.54 4.77 5.30
CA HIS A 14 -22.35 3.79 4.55
C HIS A 14 -23.06 2.78 5.48
N SER A 15 -23.23 3.12 6.76
CA SER A 15 -23.90 2.26 7.74
C SER A 15 -25.40 2.14 7.42
N VAL A 16 -25.93 0.92 7.51
CA VAL A 16 -27.36 0.64 7.32
C VAL A 16 -28.08 0.79 8.66
N SER A 17 -28.20 2.04 9.13
CA SER A 17 -28.62 2.37 10.50
C SER A 17 -30.13 2.66 10.65
N THR A 18 -30.90 2.73 9.55
CA THR A 18 -32.34 3.03 9.57
C THR A 18 -33.06 2.22 8.52
N ILE A 19 -34.38 2.07 8.68
CA ILE A 19 -35.29 1.49 7.67
C ILE A 19 -35.13 2.20 6.33
N GLY A 20 -35.02 3.54 6.34
CA GLY A 20 -34.80 4.33 5.12
C GLY A 20 -33.48 3.98 4.41
N LYS A 21 -32.42 3.67 5.18
CA LYS A 21 -31.13 3.21 4.63
C LYS A 21 -31.24 1.80 4.05
N VAL A 22 -31.95 0.88 4.72
CA VAL A 22 -32.23 -0.46 4.15
C VAL A 22 -32.96 -0.33 2.82
N ASN A 23 -33.98 0.53 2.74
CA ASN A 23 -34.72 0.77 1.51
C ASN A 23 -33.83 1.40 0.40
N GLN A 24 -32.91 2.30 0.76
CA GLN A 24 -31.94 2.85 -0.20
C GLN A 24 -31.02 1.77 -0.75
N VAL A 25 -30.47 0.90 0.09
CA VAL A 25 -29.65 -0.25 -0.29
C VAL A 25 -30.45 -1.23 -1.15
N SER A 26 -31.70 -1.54 -0.76
CA SER A 26 -32.61 -2.38 -1.53
C SER A 26 -32.80 -1.87 -2.95
N ARG A 27 -33.08 -0.57 -3.10
CA ARG A 27 -33.28 0.05 -4.43
C ARG A 27 -32.00 0.03 -5.26
N HIS A 28 -30.85 0.24 -4.65
CA HIS A 28 -29.55 0.19 -5.33
C HIS A 28 -29.22 -1.24 -5.79
N ASN A 29 -29.27 -2.20 -4.89
CA ASN A 29 -28.83 -3.57 -5.17
C ASN A 29 -29.76 -4.27 -6.16
N LEU A 30 -31.06 -3.99 -6.10
CA LEU A 30 -32.05 -4.54 -7.03
C LEU A 30 -32.26 -3.70 -8.29
N ARG A 31 -31.47 -2.60 -8.46
CA ARG A 31 -31.65 -1.67 -9.60
C ARG A 31 -33.11 -1.23 -9.77
N ALA A 32 -33.78 -0.94 -8.64
CA ALA A 32 -35.22 -0.58 -8.62
C ALA A 32 -35.48 0.90 -9.00
N TYR A 33 -34.58 1.55 -9.72
CA TYR A 33 -34.75 2.88 -10.27
C TYR A 33 -34.11 2.97 -11.66
N LYS A 34 -34.65 3.83 -12.49
CA LYS A 34 -34.11 4.07 -13.83
C LYS A 34 -32.85 4.94 -13.73
N SER A 35 -31.79 4.50 -14.37
CA SER A 35 -30.53 5.22 -14.52
C SER A 35 -29.89 4.76 -15.84
N ASP A 36 -29.23 5.68 -16.51
CA ASP A 36 -28.42 5.35 -17.70
C ASP A 36 -27.15 4.58 -17.36
N ASP A 37 -26.75 4.60 -16.09
CA ASP A 37 -25.53 3.95 -15.61
C ASP A 37 -25.76 2.49 -15.14
N PHE A 38 -27.02 2.05 -14.97
CA PHE A 38 -27.35 0.76 -14.38
C PHE A 38 -28.37 -0.03 -15.19
N ASP A 39 -28.12 -1.33 -15.34
CA ASP A 39 -28.99 -2.24 -16.07
C ASP A 39 -29.45 -3.41 -15.19
N ARG A 40 -30.75 -3.43 -14.87
CA ARG A 40 -31.33 -4.49 -14.05
C ARG A 40 -31.21 -5.90 -14.69
N SER A 41 -31.05 -6.01 -15.99
CA SER A 41 -30.84 -7.30 -16.67
C SER A 41 -29.42 -7.87 -16.40
N LEU A 42 -28.54 -7.06 -15.87
CA LEU A 42 -27.15 -7.39 -15.59
C LEU A 42 -26.87 -7.56 -14.09
N ILE A 43 -27.90 -7.80 -13.27
CA ILE A 43 -27.74 -8.27 -11.90
C ILE A 43 -28.14 -9.73 -11.79
N GLU A 44 -27.55 -10.45 -10.82
CA GLU A 44 -27.95 -11.82 -10.48
C GLU A 44 -28.25 -11.92 -9.00
N ILE A 45 -29.50 -12.29 -8.66
CA ILE A 45 -29.94 -12.48 -7.29
C ILE A 45 -29.60 -13.92 -6.89
N ILE A 46 -28.64 -14.07 -5.96
CA ILE A 46 -28.22 -15.37 -5.46
C ILE A 46 -29.09 -15.80 -4.28
N SER A 47 -29.55 -14.86 -3.46
CA SER A 47 -30.36 -15.10 -2.27
C SER A 47 -31.24 -13.89 -1.99
N GLY A 48 -32.44 -14.10 -1.44
CA GLY A 48 -33.40 -13.08 -1.07
C GLY A 48 -34.45 -12.82 -2.14
N SER A 49 -35.29 -11.82 -1.89
CA SER A 49 -36.41 -11.42 -2.73
C SER A 49 -35.93 -10.61 -3.96
N GLU A 50 -36.64 -10.75 -5.08
CA GLU A 50 -36.43 -9.96 -6.30
C GLU A 50 -37.01 -8.54 -6.22
N SER A 51 -37.86 -8.28 -5.24
CA SER A 51 -38.65 -7.04 -5.14
C SER A 51 -38.23 -6.12 -4.01
N SER A 52 -37.81 -6.66 -2.84
CA SER A 52 -37.60 -5.85 -1.66
C SER A 52 -36.68 -6.53 -0.65
N ILE A 53 -35.43 -6.04 -0.53
CA ILE A 53 -34.53 -6.47 0.55
C ILE A 53 -35.03 -6.00 1.91
N LEU A 54 -35.79 -4.90 1.97
CA LEU A 54 -36.38 -4.43 3.21
C LEU A 54 -37.36 -5.45 3.78
N ASP A 55 -38.16 -6.12 2.94
CA ASP A 55 -39.11 -7.11 3.40
C ASP A 55 -38.40 -8.38 3.88
N ASP A 56 -37.31 -8.77 3.24
CA ASP A 56 -36.45 -9.85 3.73
C ASP A 56 -35.83 -9.51 5.10
N VAL A 57 -35.39 -8.27 5.30
CA VAL A 57 -34.89 -7.80 6.60
C VAL A 57 -35.99 -7.82 7.66
N LYS A 58 -37.21 -7.37 7.33
CA LYS A 58 -38.37 -7.44 8.26
C LYS A 58 -38.66 -8.88 8.68
N GLN A 59 -38.63 -9.81 7.70
CA GLN A 59 -38.86 -11.22 8.00
C GLN A 59 -37.82 -11.75 8.99
N ILE A 60 -36.51 -11.43 8.81
CA ILE A 60 -35.48 -11.81 9.76
C ILE A 60 -35.75 -11.21 11.14
N TYR A 61 -36.21 -9.97 11.21
CA TYR A 61 -36.56 -9.36 12.50
C TYR A 61 -37.71 -10.07 13.20
N HIS A 62 -38.73 -10.50 12.47
CA HIS A 62 -39.82 -11.31 13.02
C HIS A 62 -39.31 -12.67 13.50
N ASP A 63 -38.52 -13.37 12.68
CA ASP A 63 -38.01 -14.70 12.99
C ASP A 63 -37.07 -14.70 14.21
N GLU A 64 -36.24 -13.69 14.35
CA GLU A 64 -35.17 -13.66 15.35
C GLU A 64 -35.58 -12.93 16.66
N PHE A 65 -36.50 -11.97 16.58
CA PHE A 65 -36.73 -11.06 17.72
C PHE A 65 -38.18 -11.05 18.27
N ASP A 66 -39.17 -11.59 17.59
CA ASP A 66 -40.55 -11.55 18.10
C ASP A 66 -40.70 -12.25 19.48
N GLU A 67 -40.11 -13.44 19.64
CA GLU A 67 -40.16 -14.15 20.92
C GLU A 67 -39.32 -13.47 22.03
N PRO A 68 -38.06 -13.04 21.79
CA PRO A 68 -37.29 -12.21 22.72
C PRO A 68 -37.99 -10.90 23.08
N LEU A 69 -38.67 -10.27 22.13
CA LEU A 69 -39.43 -9.03 22.33
C LEU A 69 -40.64 -9.25 23.23
N LYS A 70 -41.42 -10.30 22.98
CA LYS A 70 -42.56 -10.71 23.80
C LYS A 70 -42.14 -10.96 25.23
N LYS A 71 -41.06 -11.70 25.43
CA LYS A 71 -40.49 -11.98 26.76
C LYS A 71 -40.05 -10.67 27.45
N TYR A 72 -39.36 -9.79 26.76
CA TYR A 72 -38.92 -8.48 27.27
C TYR A 72 -40.11 -7.61 27.71
N ASN A 73 -41.17 -7.59 26.92
CA ASN A 73 -42.36 -6.79 27.15
C ASN A 73 -43.27 -7.35 28.28
N GLY A 74 -43.17 -8.65 28.60
CA GLY A 74 -44.06 -9.33 29.53
C GLY A 74 -44.07 -8.76 30.96
N GLY A 75 -43.00 -8.11 31.41
CA GLY A 75 -42.90 -7.44 32.70
C GLY A 75 -42.94 -5.92 32.67
N LYS A 76 -43.30 -5.31 31.52
CA LYS A 76 -43.22 -3.86 31.32
C LYS A 76 -44.59 -3.19 31.37
N ARG A 77 -44.62 -1.95 31.88
CA ARG A 77 -45.77 -1.07 31.71
C ARG A 77 -45.95 -0.76 30.22
N GLU A 78 -47.18 -0.46 29.81
CA GLU A 78 -47.55 -0.24 28.40
C GLU A 78 -46.72 0.86 27.70
N ASP A 79 -46.45 1.94 28.45
CA ASP A 79 -45.66 3.09 28.01
C ASP A 79 -44.16 2.77 27.79
N ARG A 80 -43.68 1.60 28.26
CA ARG A 80 -42.28 1.15 28.13
C ARG A 80 -42.11 -0.08 27.27
N LYS A 81 -43.17 -0.58 26.66
CA LYS A 81 -43.13 -1.71 25.71
C LYS A 81 -42.56 -1.25 24.38
N ILE A 82 -41.73 -2.06 23.80
CA ILE A 82 -41.29 -1.89 22.40
C ILE A 82 -42.36 -2.57 21.56
N LYS A 83 -42.98 -1.83 20.62
CA LYS A 83 -44.05 -2.35 19.76
C LYS A 83 -43.46 -3.11 18.55
N ASP A 84 -42.44 -2.55 17.94
CA ASP A 84 -41.71 -3.11 16.81
C ASP A 84 -40.20 -2.95 17.06
N TYR A 85 -39.47 -4.06 16.95
CA TYR A 85 -38.05 -4.02 17.27
C TYR A 85 -37.22 -3.41 16.13
N LEU A 86 -37.64 -3.53 14.85
CA LEU A 86 -36.98 -2.91 13.72
C LEU A 86 -37.13 -1.38 13.79
N GLU A 87 -38.33 -0.87 14.07
CA GLU A 87 -38.57 0.55 14.28
C GLU A 87 -37.73 1.07 15.46
N HIS A 88 -37.72 0.34 16.59
CA HIS A 88 -36.93 0.69 17.75
C HIS A 88 -35.42 0.77 17.43
N MET A 89 -34.89 -0.17 16.66
CA MET A 89 -33.49 -0.14 16.21
C MET A 89 -33.25 1.01 15.24
N SER A 90 -34.17 1.28 14.32
CA SER A 90 -34.08 2.39 13.36
C SER A 90 -34.02 3.77 14.04
N ASP A 91 -34.68 3.91 15.21
CA ASP A 91 -34.63 5.13 16.00
C ASP A 91 -33.41 5.18 16.94
N SER A 92 -32.68 4.10 17.06
CA SER A 92 -31.47 3.98 17.87
C SER A 92 -30.23 4.53 17.17
N ARG A 93 -29.05 4.41 17.82
CA ARG A 93 -27.76 4.76 17.22
C ARG A 93 -27.06 3.57 16.55
N GLY A 94 -27.66 2.37 16.63
CA GLY A 94 -27.11 1.15 16.07
C GLY A 94 -27.41 0.98 14.58
N ASP A 95 -26.79 -0.01 13.96
CA ASP A 95 -27.15 -0.44 12.61
C ASP A 95 -28.33 -1.41 12.70
N VAL A 96 -29.31 -1.29 11.82
CA VAL A 96 -30.44 -2.24 11.69
C VAL A 96 -30.05 -3.45 10.85
N ALA A 97 -29.14 -3.27 9.92
CA ALA A 97 -28.54 -4.31 9.08
C ALA A 97 -27.11 -3.93 8.75
N VAL A 98 -26.38 -4.82 8.13
CA VAL A 98 -25.06 -4.56 7.56
C VAL A 98 -25.09 -4.93 6.08
N GLU A 99 -24.23 -4.25 5.32
CA GLU A 99 -23.92 -4.62 3.95
C GLU A 99 -22.46 -5.05 3.86
N ILE A 100 -22.21 -6.16 3.18
CA ILE A 100 -20.87 -6.66 2.86
C ILE A 100 -20.75 -6.63 1.33
N ILE A 101 -19.64 -6.08 0.84
CA ILE A 101 -19.32 -6.08 -0.59
C ILE A 101 -18.12 -7.01 -0.80
N ILE A 102 -18.28 -8.00 -1.67
CA ILE A 102 -17.24 -8.94 -2.08
C ILE A 102 -16.95 -8.71 -3.56
N GLN A 103 -15.72 -8.30 -3.86
CA GLN A 103 -15.29 -8.00 -5.23
C GLN A 103 -14.07 -8.84 -5.59
N VAL A 104 -14.06 -9.37 -6.81
CA VAL A 104 -12.96 -10.14 -7.39
C VAL A 104 -12.50 -9.46 -8.67
N GLY A 105 -11.22 -9.10 -8.73
CA GLY A 105 -10.65 -8.29 -9.80
C GLY A 105 -11.01 -6.81 -9.69
N ASP A 106 -10.18 -5.97 -10.26
CA ASP A 106 -10.38 -4.53 -10.35
C ASP A 106 -10.85 -4.14 -11.76
N LYS A 107 -11.13 -2.86 -11.93
CA LYS A 107 -11.54 -2.27 -13.21
C LYS A 107 -10.55 -2.61 -14.34
N ASP A 108 -9.25 -2.55 -14.07
CA ASP A 108 -8.22 -2.78 -15.09
C ASP A 108 -8.20 -4.26 -15.53
N PHE A 109 -8.44 -5.19 -14.59
CA PHE A 109 -8.54 -6.63 -14.90
C PHE A 109 -9.75 -6.96 -15.79
N TRP A 110 -10.89 -6.27 -15.55
CA TRP A 110 -12.14 -6.53 -16.25
C TRP A 110 -12.36 -5.67 -17.49
N ALA A 111 -11.45 -4.70 -17.80
CA ALA A 111 -11.62 -3.72 -18.88
C ALA A 111 -11.83 -4.36 -20.26
N ASP A 112 -11.09 -5.44 -20.56
CA ASP A 112 -11.12 -6.12 -21.86
C ASP A 112 -12.08 -7.31 -21.88
N LYS A 113 -12.81 -7.59 -20.79
CA LYS A 113 -13.68 -8.77 -20.67
C LYS A 113 -15.14 -8.44 -20.88
N SER A 114 -15.80 -9.30 -21.61
CA SER A 114 -17.23 -9.19 -21.88
C SER A 114 -18.08 -9.43 -20.61
N THR A 115 -19.32 -8.99 -20.65
CA THR A 115 -20.29 -9.28 -19.57
C THR A 115 -20.50 -10.79 -19.37
N GLU A 116 -20.44 -11.57 -20.44
CA GLU A 116 -20.56 -13.03 -20.36
C GLU A 116 -19.37 -13.66 -19.60
N GLU A 117 -18.16 -13.10 -19.79
CA GLU A 117 -16.98 -13.53 -19.00
C GLU A 117 -17.10 -13.11 -17.54
N LYS A 118 -17.62 -11.90 -17.26
CA LYS A 118 -17.91 -11.47 -15.88
C LYS A 118 -18.92 -12.39 -15.19
N LYS A 119 -19.97 -12.84 -15.90
CA LYS A 119 -20.99 -13.77 -15.38
C LYS A 119 -20.44 -15.16 -15.05
N LYS A 120 -19.30 -15.57 -15.61
CA LYS A 120 -18.62 -16.81 -15.20
C LYS A 120 -18.16 -16.78 -13.72
N MET A 121 -18.12 -15.60 -13.09
CA MET A 121 -17.82 -15.45 -11.66
C MET A 121 -18.99 -15.86 -10.73
N THR A 122 -20.20 -16.05 -11.25
CA THR A 122 -21.36 -16.42 -10.42
C THR A 122 -21.11 -17.63 -9.51
N PRO A 123 -20.51 -18.75 -9.96
CA PRO A 123 -20.21 -19.87 -9.07
C PRO A 123 -19.28 -19.51 -7.91
N VAL A 124 -18.28 -18.65 -8.15
CA VAL A 124 -17.37 -18.17 -7.10
C VAL A 124 -18.13 -17.35 -6.06
N PHE A 125 -18.98 -16.42 -6.49
CA PHE A 125 -19.81 -15.64 -5.57
C PHE A 125 -20.80 -16.50 -4.76
N LYS A 126 -21.42 -17.51 -5.39
CA LYS A 126 -22.28 -18.48 -4.67
C LYS A 126 -21.48 -19.20 -3.57
N LYS A 127 -20.29 -19.68 -3.88
CA LYS A 127 -19.41 -20.33 -2.90
C LYS A 127 -18.94 -19.39 -1.82
N GLN A 128 -18.62 -18.13 -2.16
CA GLN A 128 -18.30 -17.10 -1.16
C GLN A 128 -19.48 -16.82 -0.21
N LEU A 129 -20.70 -16.83 -0.71
CA LEU A 129 -21.88 -16.67 0.15
C LEU A 129 -22.06 -17.86 1.11
N ASP A 130 -21.86 -19.09 0.61
CA ASP A 130 -21.96 -20.29 1.43
C ASP A 130 -20.90 -20.31 2.52
N GLU A 131 -19.66 -19.93 2.18
CA GLU A 131 -18.56 -19.81 3.14
C GLU A 131 -18.84 -18.74 4.20
N LEU A 132 -19.34 -17.57 3.80
CA LEU A 132 -19.75 -16.52 4.73
C LEU A 132 -20.81 -17.00 5.74
N ARG A 133 -21.79 -17.79 5.28
CA ARG A 133 -22.81 -18.39 6.14
C ARG A 133 -22.20 -19.36 7.18
N MET A 134 -21.17 -20.11 6.78
CA MET A 134 -20.49 -21.04 7.71
C MET A 134 -19.61 -20.30 8.72
N LEU A 135 -18.85 -19.30 8.27
CA LEU A 135 -17.92 -18.57 9.13
C LEU A 135 -18.62 -17.60 10.09
N VAL A 136 -19.77 -17.06 9.70
CA VAL A 136 -20.52 -16.08 10.50
C VAL A 136 -22.00 -16.47 10.58
N PRO A 137 -22.37 -17.55 11.28
CA PRO A 137 -23.77 -18.00 11.41
C PRO A 137 -24.67 -17.00 12.16
N GLU A 138 -24.07 -16.06 12.90
CA GLU A 138 -24.76 -14.95 13.55
C GLU A 138 -25.22 -13.86 12.56
N LEU A 139 -24.68 -13.83 11.34
CA LEU A 139 -25.16 -12.97 10.27
C LEU A 139 -26.34 -13.64 9.57
N LYS A 140 -27.56 -13.19 9.84
CA LYS A 140 -28.75 -13.66 9.13
C LYS A 140 -28.85 -12.92 7.81
N ILE A 141 -28.56 -13.63 6.70
CA ILE A 141 -28.48 -13.05 5.37
C ILE A 141 -29.90 -12.84 4.82
N ALA A 142 -30.22 -11.58 4.53
CA ALA A 142 -31.47 -11.16 3.89
C ALA A 142 -31.37 -11.27 2.37
N SER A 143 -30.26 -10.83 1.81
CA SER A 143 -30.11 -10.78 0.36
C SER A 143 -28.64 -10.90 -0.06
N ALA A 144 -28.41 -11.48 -1.24
CA ALA A 144 -27.13 -11.47 -1.93
C ALA A 144 -27.36 -11.26 -3.42
N VAL A 145 -26.82 -10.17 -3.97
CA VAL A 145 -27.01 -9.74 -5.37
C VAL A 145 -25.65 -9.45 -5.98
N VAL A 146 -25.38 -10.02 -7.16
CA VAL A 146 -24.18 -9.74 -7.95
C VAL A 146 -24.49 -8.70 -9.01
N HIS A 147 -23.65 -7.71 -9.14
CA HIS A 147 -23.68 -6.68 -10.17
C HIS A 147 -22.66 -6.96 -11.26
N TYR A 148 -23.10 -7.05 -12.50
CA TYR A 148 -22.26 -7.19 -13.70
C TYR A 148 -22.32 -5.95 -14.62
N ASP A 149 -23.18 -4.99 -14.29
CA ASP A 149 -23.37 -3.73 -15.02
C ASP A 149 -22.30 -2.67 -14.71
N GLU A 150 -21.49 -2.91 -13.69
CA GLU A 150 -20.43 -2.00 -13.30
C GLU A 150 -19.05 -2.44 -13.86
N SER A 151 -18.03 -1.61 -13.63
CA SER A 151 -16.66 -1.84 -14.16
C SER A 151 -16.05 -3.17 -13.74
N SER A 152 -16.41 -3.68 -12.58
CA SER A 152 -15.98 -4.99 -12.05
C SER A 152 -17.12 -5.72 -11.37
N PRO A 153 -17.25 -7.05 -11.54
CA PRO A 153 -18.28 -7.82 -10.86
C PRO A 153 -18.05 -7.81 -9.35
N HIS A 154 -19.11 -7.59 -8.60
CA HIS A 154 -19.10 -7.64 -7.15
C HIS A 154 -20.44 -8.04 -6.59
N MET A 155 -20.41 -8.68 -5.40
CA MET A 155 -21.61 -9.16 -4.73
C MET A 155 -21.90 -8.27 -3.53
N HIS A 156 -23.12 -7.78 -3.45
CA HIS A 156 -23.69 -7.12 -2.29
C HIS A 156 -24.42 -8.12 -1.42
N VAL A 157 -24.00 -8.30 -0.18
CA VAL A 157 -24.65 -9.16 0.81
C VAL A 157 -25.23 -8.29 1.90
N VAL A 158 -26.55 -8.31 2.07
CA VAL A 158 -27.25 -7.61 3.15
C VAL A 158 -27.70 -8.62 4.20
N GLY A 159 -27.44 -8.32 5.47
CA GLY A 159 -27.82 -9.21 6.56
C GLY A 159 -27.98 -8.50 7.91
N VAL A 160 -28.61 -9.18 8.84
CA VAL A 160 -28.84 -8.72 10.22
C VAL A 160 -27.87 -9.45 11.15
N PRO A 161 -26.93 -8.75 11.79
CA PRO A 161 -25.98 -9.36 12.74
C PRO A 161 -26.66 -9.59 14.09
N VAL A 162 -26.95 -10.83 14.42
CA VAL A 162 -27.69 -11.23 15.63
C VAL A 162 -26.73 -11.77 16.67
N ALA A 163 -26.83 -11.29 17.91
CA ALA A 163 -26.06 -11.82 19.02
C ALA A 163 -26.96 -12.08 20.24
N GLU A 164 -26.59 -13.10 20.98
CA GLU A 164 -27.34 -13.60 22.16
C GLU A 164 -26.62 -13.35 23.50
N GLY A 165 -27.31 -13.68 24.60
CA GLY A 165 -26.73 -13.66 25.93
C GLY A 165 -26.68 -12.27 26.57
N TYR A 166 -27.54 -11.36 26.18
CA TYR A 166 -27.63 -10.04 26.77
C TYR A 166 -28.42 -10.09 28.12
N LYS A 167 -27.85 -9.50 29.16
CA LYS A 167 -28.48 -9.34 30.46
C LYS A 167 -29.40 -8.12 30.56
N LYS A 168 -29.25 -7.16 29.63
CA LYS A 168 -30.02 -5.91 29.53
C LYS A 168 -30.64 -5.77 28.18
N GLY A 169 -31.89 -5.32 28.09
CA GLY A 169 -32.63 -5.27 26.83
C GLY A 169 -33.22 -6.63 26.48
N LEU A 170 -33.36 -6.91 25.19
CA LEU A 170 -33.73 -8.23 24.73
C LEU A 170 -32.55 -9.20 24.96
N GLU A 171 -32.83 -10.47 25.24
CA GLU A 171 -31.78 -11.49 25.38
C GLU A 171 -31.01 -11.75 24.08
N ARG A 172 -31.67 -11.51 22.96
CA ARG A 172 -31.11 -11.54 21.61
C ARG A 172 -31.27 -10.14 20.98
N GLN A 173 -30.19 -9.59 20.39
CA GLN A 173 -30.17 -8.22 19.88
C GLN A 173 -29.39 -8.13 18.57
N VAL A 174 -29.69 -7.12 17.78
CA VAL A 174 -28.85 -6.72 16.66
C VAL A 174 -27.54 -6.13 17.19
N ALA A 175 -26.39 -6.67 16.81
CA ALA A 175 -25.12 -6.35 17.44
C ALA A 175 -23.92 -6.46 16.49
N LYS A 176 -23.81 -5.55 15.54
CA LYS A 176 -22.70 -5.50 14.58
C LYS A 176 -21.33 -5.60 15.22
N THR A 177 -21.05 -4.80 16.25
CA THR A 177 -19.74 -4.74 16.90
C THR A 177 -19.39 -6.00 17.71
N LYS A 178 -20.39 -6.80 18.11
CA LYS A 178 -20.18 -8.07 18.80
C LYS A 178 -19.94 -9.20 17.80
N VAL A 179 -20.63 -9.19 16.69
CA VAL A 179 -20.48 -10.17 15.59
C VAL A 179 -19.18 -9.92 14.81
N PHE A 180 -18.89 -8.66 14.50
CA PHE A 180 -17.71 -8.23 13.73
C PHE A 180 -16.77 -7.38 14.60
N THR A 181 -16.07 -8.05 15.53
CA THR A 181 -14.92 -7.41 16.20
C THR A 181 -13.79 -7.16 15.19
N ALA A 182 -12.88 -6.25 15.51
CA ALA A 182 -11.77 -5.94 14.60
C ALA A 182 -10.92 -7.17 14.23
N ASP A 183 -10.61 -8.00 15.24
CA ASP A 183 -9.82 -9.23 15.04
C ASP A 183 -10.61 -10.28 14.25
N ARG A 184 -11.89 -10.49 14.56
CA ARG A 184 -12.74 -11.43 13.83
C ARG A 184 -12.94 -10.98 12.37
N LEU A 185 -13.13 -9.68 12.14
CA LEU A 185 -13.27 -9.15 10.79
C LEU A 185 -11.98 -9.33 9.96
N SER A 186 -10.82 -9.14 10.59
CA SER A 186 -9.53 -9.37 9.92
C SER A 186 -9.34 -10.84 9.55
N ALA A 187 -9.62 -11.76 10.49
CA ALA A 187 -9.57 -13.20 10.23
C ALA A 187 -10.56 -13.61 9.13
N LEU A 188 -11.81 -13.13 9.22
CA LEU A 188 -12.84 -13.38 8.21
C LEU A 188 -12.41 -12.92 6.81
N GLN A 189 -11.76 -11.75 6.69
CA GLN A 189 -11.24 -11.26 5.42
C GLN A 189 -10.15 -12.17 4.85
N ASP A 190 -9.30 -12.73 5.71
CA ASP A 190 -8.24 -13.65 5.29
C ASP A 190 -8.82 -15.02 4.86
N ASP A 191 -9.77 -15.57 5.62
CA ASP A 191 -10.44 -16.83 5.32
C ASP A 191 -11.25 -16.75 4.01
N MET A 192 -12.05 -15.69 3.86
CA MET A 192 -12.84 -15.45 2.65
C MET A 192 -11.96 -15.26 1.41
N ARG A 193 -10.81 -14.60 1.57
CA ARG A 193 -9.83 -14.44 0.50
C ARG A 193 -9.21 -15.79 0.09
N ALA A 194 -8.77 -16.58 1.06
CA ALA A 194 -8.19 -17.91 0.80
C ALA A 194 -9.20 -18.83 0.11
N HIS A 195 -10.47 -18.78 0.55
CA HIS A 195 -11.55 -19.53 -0.08
C HIS A 195 -11.81 -19.05 -1.53
N ALA A 196 -11.81 -17.71 -1.78
CA ALA A 196 -11.95 -17.18 -3.13
C ALA A 196 -10.83 -17.67 -4.05
N GLU A 197 -9.58 -17.66 -3.59
CA GLU A 197 -8.42 -18.13 -4.34
C GLU A 197 -8.57 -19.61 -4.72
N ALA A 198 -8.97 -20.45 -3.76
CA ALA A 198 -9.20 -21.88 -3.99
C ALA A 198 -10.35 -22.16 -4.99
N GLU A 199 -11.41 -21.32 -5.00
CA GLU A 199 -12.49 -21.45 -5.98
C GLU A 199 -12.08 -20.95 -7.37
N MET A 200 -11.23 -19.92 -7.46
CA MET A 200 -10.73 -19.40 -8.73
C MET A 200 -9.70 -20.33 -9.38
N ASP A 201 -8.93 -21.07 -8.60
CA ASP A 201 -8.02 -22.11 -9.12
C ASP A 201 -8.74 -23.22 -9.90
N LYS A 202 -10.04 -23.38 -9.64
CA LYS A 202 -10.93 -24.31 -10.40
C LYS A 202 -11.42 -23.73 -11.73
N MET A 203 -11.08 -22.48 -12.04
CA MET A 203 -11.49 -21.75 -13.26
C MET A 203 -10.28 -21.29 -14.08
N PRO A 204 -9.46 -22.21 -14.59
CA PRO A 204 -8.20 -21.85 -15.27
C PRO A 204 -8.42 -21.04 -16.56
N GLU A 205 -9.61 -21.11 -17.19
CA GLU A 205 -9.96 -20.34 -18.37
C GLU A 205 -10.02 -18.82 -18.11
N LEU A 206 -10.29 -18.40 -16.85
CA LEU A 206 -10.32 -16.98 -16.45
C LEU A 206 -9.05 -16.57 -15.71
N PHE A 207 -8.45 -17.48 -14.96
CA PHE A 207 -7.41 -17.16 -13.96
C PHE A 207 -6.09 -17.93 -14.15
N SER A 208 -5.84 -18.56 -15.33
CA SER A 208 -4.60 -19.31 -15.55
C SER A 208 -3.37 -18.43 -15.33
N ASN A 209 -2.43 -18.92 -14.51
CA ASN A 209 -1.20 -18.21 -14.13
C ASN A 209 -1.42 -16.84 -13.46
N MET A 210 -2.54 -16.66 -12.80
CA MET A 210 -2.86 -15.46 -12.03
C MET A 210 -2.84 -15.77 -10.54
N GLN A 211 -2.37 -14.81 -9.74
CA GLN A 211 -2.39 -14.86 -8.29
C GLN A 211 -3.08 -13.62 -7.75
N LEU A 212 -3.69 -13.74 -6.59
CA LEU A 212 -4.20 -12.55 -5.91
C LEU A 212 -3.03 -11.62 -5.54
N LYS A 213 -3.20 -10.32 -5.76
CA LYS A 213 -2.27 -9.29 -5.26
C LYS A 213 -2.07 -9.49 -3.76
N GLU A 214 -0.86 -9.28 -3.25
CA GLU A 214 -0.60 -9.34 -1.82
C GLU A 214 -1.55 -8.38 -1.06
N LYS A 215 -1.94 -8.79 0.15
CA LYS A 215 -2.79 -7.98 1.02
C LYS A 215 -2.04 -6.70 1.37
N GLU A 216 -2.51 -5.56 0.90
CA GLU A 216 -1.93 -4.27 1.25
C GLU A 216 -2.16 -3.99 2.74
N LYS A 217 -1.07 -3.80 3.48
CA LYS A 217 -1.13 -3.32 4.86
C LYS A 217 -1.46 -1.83 4.83
N GLY A 218 -2.68 -1.49 5.17
CA GLY A 218 -3.11 -0.10 5.23
C GLY A 218 -4.62 0.01 5.29
N ARG A 219 -5.07 1.15 5.70
CA ARG A 219 -6.48 1.45 5.80
C ARG A 219 -6.99 1.82 4.41
N ASN A 220 -7.75 0.96 3.77
CA ASN A 220 -8.60 1.36 2.66
C ASN A 220 -9.65 2.34 3.21
N LYS A 221 -9.44 3.63 2.98
CA LYS A 221 -10.46 4.65 3.23
C LYS A 221 -11.37 4.63 2.03
N ASP A 222 -12.67 4.47 2.25
CA ASP A 222 -13.68 4.75 1.23
C ASP A 222 -13.53 6.21 0.81
N LEU A 223 -12.92 6.43 -0.34
CA LEU A 223 -12.76 7.75 -0.92
C LEU A 223 -13.96 8.01 -1.84
N PRO A 224 -14.52 9.23 -1.85
CA PRO A 224 -15.51 9.60 -2.85
C PRO A 224 -14.98 9.34 -4.27
N LYS A 225 -15.83 8.88 -5.18
CA LYS A 225 -15.45 8.53 -6.57
C LYS A 225 -14.65 9.65 -7.25
N SER A 226 -14.97 10.92 -6.97
CA SER A 226 -14.25 12.09 -7.49
C SER A 226 -12.79 12.23 -7.02
N VAL A 227 -12.44 11.59 -5.89
CA VAL A 227 -11.08 11.63 -5.31
C VAL A 227 -10.34 10.32 -5.59
N LEU A 228 -11.07 9.23 -5.86
CA LEU A 228 -10.52 7.90 -6.11
C LEU A 228 -9.63 7.89 -7.36
N ASP A 229 -10.09 8.48 -8.47
CA ASP A 229 -9.34 8.54 -9.73
C ASP A 229 -8.02 9.31 -9.58
N GLU A 230 -8.03 10.41 -8.81
CA GLU A 230 -6.81 11.19 -8.52
C GLU A 230 -5.86 10.41 -7.60
N TYR A 231 -6.40 9.72 -6.60
CA TYR A 231 -5.62 8.87 -5.70
C TYR A 231 -4.96 7.70 -6.45
N GLU A 232 -5.71 7.00 -7.31
CA GLU A 232 -5.18 5.90 -8.13
C GLU A 232 -4.10 6.38 -9.10
N LYS A 233 -4.29 7.54 -9.72
CA LYS A 233 -3.27 8.15 -10.58
C LYS A 233 -1.98 8.44 -9.80
N LYS A 234 -2.09 9.08 -8.63
CA LYS A 234 -0.95 9.37 -7.75
C LYS A 234 -0.28 8.11 -7.24
N LYS A 235 -1.05 7.05 -6.94
CA LYS A 235 -0.51 5.74 -6.55
C LYS A 235 0.30 5.11 -7.69
N LYS A 236 -0.24 5.08 -8.91
CA LYS A 236 0.48 4.59 -10.10
C LYS A 236 1.76 5.37 -10.38
N ASP A 237 1.75 6.69 -10.18
CA ASP A 237 2.94 7.53 -10.37
C ASP A 237 3.99 7.26 -9.26
N LEU A 238 3.55 6.98 -8.03
CA LEU A 238 4.42 6.58 -6.93
C LEU A 238 5.09 5.22 -7.22
N ASP A 239 4.31 4.22 -7.62
CA ASP A 239 4.82 2.88 -7.95
C ASP A 239 5.88 2.94 -9.06
N LYS A 240 5.65 3.77 -10.10
CA LYS A 240 6.65 4.04 -11.16
C LYS A 240 7.91 4.70 -10.61
N LEU A 241 7.77 5.63 -9.68
CA LEU A 241 8.89 6.33 -9.06
C LEU A 241 9.72 5.37 -8.19
N ASP A 242 9.07 4.52 -7.41
CA ASP A 242 9.73 3.52 -6.57
C ASP A 242 10.51 2.50 -7.43
N GLU A 243 9.96 2.05 -8.55
CA GLU A 243 10.66 1.19 -9.49
C GLU A 243 11.89 1.89 -10.13
N GLN A 244 11.75 3.16 -10.51
CA GLN A 244 12.88 3.95 -10.99
C GLN A 244 13.96 4.12 -9.93
N ILE A 245 13.59 4.32 -8.67
CA ILE A 245 14.52 4.42 -7.54
C ILE A 245 15.25 3.08 -7.36
N ARG A 246 14.56 1.95 -7.45
CA ARG A 246 15.15 0.61 -7.35
C ARG A 246 16.19 0.39 -8.46
N LEU A 247 15.83 0.63 -9.70
CA LEU A 247 16.74 0.48 -10.86
C LEU A 247 17.99 1.38 -10.74
N ARG A 248 17.83 2.59 -10.21
CA ARG A 248 18.95 3.50 -10.01
C ARG A 248 19.85 3.05 -8.86
N LYS A 249 19.30 2.55 -7.76
CA LYS A 249 20.08 1.95 -6.64
C LYS A 249 20.96 0.81 -7.15
N ASP A 250 20.40 -0.09 -7.96
CA ASP A 250 21.14 -1.22 -8.52
C ASP A 250 22.27 -0.74 -9.46
N LYS A 251 22.01 0.31 -10.25
CA LYS A 251 23.03 0.91 -11.12
C LYS A 251 24.16 1.55 -10.33
N ILE A 252 23.86 2.27 -9.25
CA ILE A 252 24.86 2.87 -8.36
C ILE A 252 25.70 1.78 -7.68
N LYS A 253 25.05 0.70 -7.23
CA LYS A 253 25.78 -0.43 -6.63
C LYS A 253 26.81 -0.99 -7.61
N LYS A 254 26.43 -1.24 -8.86
CA LYS A 254 27.34 -1.71 -9.92
C LYS A 254 28.47 -0.72 -10.20
N LEU A 255 28.15 0.59 -10.28
CA LEU A 255 29.16 1.62 -10.50
C LEU A 255 30.19 1.71 -9.36
N ASN A 256 29.71 1.57 -8.11
CA ASN A 256 30.61 1.55 -6.94
C ASN A 256 31.52 0.30 -6.91
N GLU A 257 31.00 -0.85 -7.32
CA GLU A 257 31.79 -2.08 -7.47
C GLU A 257 32.89 -1.90 -8.54
N THR A 258 32.53 -1.40 -9.71
CA THR A 258 33.49 -1.08 -10.79
C THR A 258 34.51 -0.01 -10.35
N GLY A 259 34.08 1.03 -9.64
CA GLY A 259 34.97 2.05 -9.10
C GLY A 259 36.02 1.51 -8.12
N LYS A 260 35.64 0.54 -7.27
CA LYS A 260 36.58 -0.15 -6.38
C LYS A 260 37.61 -1.00 -7.14
N GLU A 261 37.16 -1.71 -8.18
CA GLU A 261 38.06 -2.51 -9.02
C GLU A 261 39.08 -1.62 -9.75
N VAL A 262 38.63 -0.51 -10.34
CA VAL A 262 39.48 0.46 -11.03
C VAL A 262 40.48 1.10 -10.07
N SER A 263 40.05 1.47 -8.85
CA SER A 263 40.93 2.02 -7.82
C SER A 263 42.01 1.02 -7.39
N ALA A 264 41.66 -0.25 -7.24
CA ALA A 264 42.61 -1.32 -6.88
C ALA A 264 43.64 -1.55 -8.02
N GLU A 265 43.23 -1.46 -9.28
CA GLU A 265 44.11 -1.58 -10.45
C GLU A 265 45.05 -0.37 -10.58
N LEU A 266 44.54 0.82 -10.27
CA LEU A 266 45.36 2.04 -10.20
C LEU A 266 46.46 1.92 -9.14
N GLU A 267 46.17 1.46 -7.96
CA GLU A 267 47.16 1.28 -6.91
C GLU A 267 48.20 0.22 -7.29
N LYS A 268 47.82 -0.88 -7.92
CA LYS A 268 48.76 -1.88 -8.45
C LYS A 268 49.69 -1.25 -9.52
N THR A 269 49.16 -0.38 -10.36
CA THR A 269 49.89 0.27 -11.43
C THR A 269 50.88 1.32 -10.89
N LYS A 270 50.44 2.12 -9.92
CA LYS A 270 51.31 3.04 -9.18
C LYS A 270 52.51 2.33 -8.52
N LYS A 271 52.25 1.15 -7.94
CA LYS A 271 53.31 0.33 -7.33
C LYS A 271 54.33 -0.19 -8.35
N LYS A 272 53.84 -0.62 -9.56
CA LYS A 272 54.71 -1.03 -10.67
C LYS A 272 55.57 0.13 -11.19
N ILE A 273 55.01 1.33 -11.32
CA ILE A 273 55.72 2.54 -11.72
C ILE A 273 56.83 2.87 -10.69
N LYS A 274 56.49 2.83 -9.41
CA LYS A 274 57.44 3.07 -8.35
C LYS A 274 58.65 2.10 -8.43
N ASN A 275 58.39 0.82 -8.57
CA ASN A 275 59.45 -0.21 -8.67
C ASN A 275 60.31 0.03 -9.92
N ALA A 276 59.70 0.34 -11.08
CA ALA A 276 60.45 0.64 -12.30
C ALA A 276 61.33 1.90 -12.18
N ASN A 277 60.85 2.94 -11.48
CA ASN A 277 61.63 4.13 -11.18
C ASN A 277 62.79 3.83 -10.24
N ASP A 278 62.59 2.97 -9.25
CA ASP A 278 63.65 2.55 -8.33
C ASP A 278 64.73 1.73 -9.09
N GLU A 279 64.34 0.82 -9.99
CA GLU A 279 65.26 0.09 -10.86
C GLU A 279 66.02 1.01 -11.80
N LEU A 280 65.35 2.01 -12.40
CA LEU A 280 65.99 3.03 -13.28
C LEU A 280 67.00 3.84 -12.51
N LYS A 281 66.73 4.18 -11.27
CA LYS A 281 67.66 4.91 -10.39
C LYS A 281 68.94 4.10 -10.12
N VAL A 282 68.79 2.79 -9.86
CA VAL A 282 69.96 1.89 -9.68
C VAL A 282 70.82 1.85 -10.93
N ILE A 283 70.21 1.73 -12.13
CA ILE A 283 70.89 1.70 -13.41
C ILE A 283 71.65 3.02 -13.68
N LEU A 284 71.01 4.16 -13.35
CA LEU A 284 71.61 5.46 -13.50
C LEU A 284 72.82 5.67 -12.56
N ASP A 285 72.72 5.20 -11.31
CA ASP A 285 73.80 5.24 -10.34
C ASP A 285 74.98 4.35 -10.76
N GLU A 286 74.72 3.14 -11.27
CA GLU A 286 75.77 2.28 -11.84
C GLU A 286 76.44 2.90 -13.07
N LYS A 287 75.65 3.57 -13.93
CA LYS A 287 76.19 4.29 -15.11
C LYS A 287 77.08 5.48 -14.69
N ALA A 288 76.69 6.21 -13.65
CA ALA A 288 77.48 7.28 -13.06
C ALA A 288 78.81 6.79 -12.50
N ARG A 289 78.78 5.69 -11.71
CA ARG A 289 80.01 5.05 -11.17
C ARG A 289 80.93 4.55 -12.28
N ALA A 290 80.37 3.95 -13.35
CA ALA A 290 81.17 3.54 -14.51
C ALA A 290 81.84 4.71 -15.25
N SER A 291 81.20 5.89 -15.26
CA SER A 291 81.79 7.12 -15.84
C SER A 291 82.87 7.73 -14.94
N GLU A 292 82.77 7.65 -13.63
CA GLU A 292 83.78 8.07 -12.68
C GLU A 292 85.02 7.18 -12.80
N ILE A 293 84.88 5.88 -12.93
CA ILE A 293 86.00 4.94 -13.13
C ILE A 293 86.73 5.24 -14.45
N LYS A 294 86.04 5.67 -15.50
CA LYS A 294 86.67 6.12 -16.76
C LYS A 294 87.49 7.40 -16.60
N GLY A 295 87.12 8.29 -15.69
CA GLY A 295 87.84 9.54 -15.39
C GLY A 295 89.09 9.39 -14.60
N SER A 296 89.33 8.28 -13.88
CA SER A 296 90.41 8.06 -12.94
C SER A 296 91.67 7.44 -13.54
N GLY A 297 91.96 7.52 -14.81
CA GLY A 297 93.24 7.20 -15.42
C GLY A 297 93.81 5.77 -15.24
N LEU A 298 93.12 4.89 -14.54
CA LEU A 298 93.57 3.52 -14.18
C LEU A 298 93.26 2.49 -15.29
N LEU A 299 92.53 2.88 -16.34
CA LEU A 299 92.19 1.98 -17.43
C LEU A 299 93.19 1.94 -18.60
N ALA A 300 94.28 2.65 -18.48
CA ALA A 300 95.26 2.67 -19.53
C ALA A 300 96.29 1.50 -19.52
N THR A 301 96.23 0.60 -18.52
CA THR A 301 97.25 -0.47 -18.33
C THR A 301 96.76 -1.89 -18.57
N PHE A 302 95.51 -2.10 -18.93
CA PHE A 302 95.03 -3.43 -19.36
C PHE A 302 94.57 -3.40 -20.84
N SER A 303 95.49 -3.69 -21.70
CA SER A 303 95.25 -3.93 -23.12
C SER A 303 95.13 -5.43 -23.36
N GLY A 304 93.92 -5.89 -23.48
CA GLY A 304 93.62 -7.25 -23.87
C GLY A 304 92.24 -7.36 -24.45
N GLU A 305 92.02 -8.28 -25.43
CA GLU A 305 90.77 -8.50 -26.11
C GLU A 305 89.60 -8.83 -25.11
N GLU A 306 89.91 -9.41 -23.95
CA GLU A 306 88.96 -9.74 -22.93
C GLU A 306 88.27 -8.51 -22.31
N THR A 307 89.00 -7.39 -22.16
CA THR A 307 88.45 -6.15 -21.63
C THR A 307 87.46 -5.47 -22.59
N VAL A 308 87.72 -5.55 -23.89
CA VAL A 308 86.82 -5.04 -24.90
C VAL A 308 85.55 -5.88 -25.00
N SER A 309 85.66 -7.20 -24.87
CA SER A 309 84.53 -8.13 -24.87
C SER A 309 83.64 -7.93 -23.63
N TYR A 310 84.24 -7.75 -22.47
CA TYR A 310 83.51 -7.49 -21.23
C TYR A 310 82.74 -6.16 -21.27
N HIS A 311 83.35 -5.13 -21.78
CA HIS A 311 82.70 -3.82 -21.98
C HIS A 311 81.58 -3.87 -23.02
N LYS A 312 81.73 -4.60 -24.10
CA LYS A 312 80.70 -4.76 -25.14
C LYS A 312 79.48 -5.49 -24.59
N ASN A 313 79.70 -6.59 -23.88
CA ASN A 313 78.61 -7.36 -23.26
C ASN A 313 77.92 -6.57 -22.11
N SER A 314 78.64 -5.76 -21.35
CA SER A 314 78.06 -4.88 -20.33
C SER A 314 77.23 -3.76 -20.95
N LEU A 315 77.71 -3.14 -22.03
CA LEU A 315 76.97 -2.12 -22.77
C LEU A 315 75.69 -2.67 -23.44
N GLU A 316 75.75 -3.88 -24.03
CA GLU A 316 74.60 -4.55 -24.62
C GLU A 316 73.54 -4.93 -23.56
N ARG A 317 73.99 -5.45 -22.38
CA ARG A 317 73.08 -5.70 -21.23
C ARG A 317 72.41 -4.41 -20.77
N THR A 318 73.16 -3.32 -20.58
CA THR A 318 72.60 -2.03 -20.17
C THR A 318 71.67 -1.45 -21.19
N ARG A 319 71.97 -1.61 -22.47
CA ARG A 319 71.08 -1.19 -23.58
C ARG A 319 69.80 -1.99 -23.61
N ASN A 320 69.85 -3.32 -23.41
CA ASN A 320 68.66 -4.19 -23.38
C ASN A 320 67.74 -3.90 -22.18
N ILE A 321 68.36 -3.75 -20.97
CA ILE A 321 67.62 -3.35 -19.77
C ILE A 321 66.96 -1.99 -19.97
N GLY A 322 67.66 -1.00 -20.55
CA GLY A 322 67.10 0.33 -20.84
C GLY A 322 65.97 0.26 -21.85
N THR A 323 66.03 -0.62 -22.83
CA THR A 323 65.00 -0.77 -23.85
C THR A 323 63.74 -1.46 -23.26
N GLU A 324 63.92 -2.47 -22.41
CA GLU A 324 62.79 -3.13 -21.73
C GLU A 324 62.15 -2.21 -20.71
N ALA A 325 62.95 -1.48 -19.92
CA ALA A 325 62.43 -0.47 -18.98
C ALA A 325 61.63 0.62 -19.71
N TRP A 326 62.11 1.08 -20.92
CA TRP A 326 61.38 2.04 -21.70
C TRP A 326 60.07 1.49 -22.27
N ARG A 327 60.00 0.24 -22.77
CA ARG A 327 58.75 -0.40 -23.18
C ARG A 327 57.79 -0.51 -22.03
N HIS A 328 58.22 -1.02 -20.89
CA HIS A 328 57.37 -1.09 -19.70
C HIS A 328 56.85 0.26 -19.25
N HIS A 329 57.68 1.32 -19.35
CA HIS A 329 57.22 2.67 -19.04
C HIS A 329 56.12 3.12 -20.01
N GLN A 330 56.29 2.92 -21.31
CA GLN A 330 55.27 3.28 -22.32
C GLN A 330 53.95 2.50 -22.14
N ASP A 331 54.05 1.18 -21.87
CA ASP A 331 52.87 0.38 -21.60
C ASP A 331 52.15 0.81 -20.32
N THR A 332 52.89 1.23 -19.34
CA THR A 332 52.36 1.73 -18.06
C THR A 332 51.67 3.08 -18.23
N VAL A 333 52.24 4.00 -19.00
CA VAL A 333 51.63 5.30 -19.32
C VAL A 333 50.32 5.07 -20.07
N LYS A 334 50.32 4.22 -21.09
CA LYS A 334 49.11 3.91 -21.84
C LYS A 334 47.98 3.33 -20.95
N LYS A 335 48.32 2.42 -20.05
CA LYS A 335 47.35 1.89 -19.09
C LYS A 335 46.85 2.96 -18.10
N LEU A 336 47.70 3.91 -17.74
CA LEU A 336 47.32 5.02 -16.88
C LEU A 336 46.30 5.93 -17.57
N ASP A 337 46.54 6.26 -18.84
CA ASP A 337 45.61 7.05 -19.64
C ASP A 337 44.24 6.36 -19.80
N GLU A 338 44.22 5.04 -20.06
CA GLU A 338 42.98 4.26 -20.12
C GLU A 338 42.22 4.26 -18.78
N ILE A 339 42.92 4.28 -17.63
CA ILE A 339 42.31 4.34 -16.30
C ILE A 339 41.75 5.72 -16.05
N VAL A 340 42.47 6.78 -16.38
CA VAL A 340 42.02 8.17 -16.25
C VAL A 340 40.76 8.41 -17.06
N ASP A 341 40.72 7.92 -18.31
CA ASP A 341 39.51 8.01 -19.14
C ASP A 341 38.30 7.28 -18.54
N ARG A 342 38.54 6.12 -17.95
CA ARG A 342 37.45 5.37 -17.23
C ARG A 342 36.98 6.09 -15.97
N GLU A 343 37.89 6.64 -15.15
CA GLU A 343 37.52 7.46 -13.99
C GLU A 343 36.71 8.69 -14.39
N TYR A 344 37.09 9.36 -15.48
CA TYR A 344 36.37 10.52 -15.99
C TYR A 344 34.97 10.13 -16.47
N ALA A 345 34.83 9.03 -17.18
CA ALA A 345 33.52 8.50 -17.60
C ALA A 345 32.61 8.07 -16.43
N VAL A 346 33.20 7.56 -15.34
CA VAL A 346 32.45 7.25 -14.12
C VAL A 346 31.95 8.53 -13.44
N LYS A 347 32.84 9.54 -13.27
CA LYS A 347 32.46 10.84 -12.70
C LYS A 347 31.40 11.56 -13.49
N GLU A 348 31.46 11.51 -14.82
CA GLU A 348 30.45 12.10 -15.70
C GLU A 348 29.08 11.42 -15.49
N LYS A 349 29.05 10.10 -15.40
CA LYS A 349 27.82 9.34 -15.09
C LYS A 349 27.28 9.63 -13.70
N GLU A 350 28.13 9.73 -12.69
CA GLU A 350 27.74 10.11 -11.32
C GLU A 350 27.13 11.52 -11.31
N ALA A 351 27.72 12.47 -12.03
CA ALA A 351 27.19 13.83 -12.15
C ALA A 351 25.81 13.89 -12.82
N GLN A 352 25.52 12.99 -13.77
CA GLN A 352 24.20 12.87 -14.41
C GLN A 352 23.15 12.21 -13.50
N ILE A 353 23.58 11.32 -12.61
CA ILE A 353 22.68 10.55 -11.72
C ILE A 353 22.31 11.36 -10.47
N ASN A 354 23.21 12.15 -9.91
CA ASN A 354 22.99 12.92 -8.69
C ASN A 354 21.77 13.86 -8.73
N PRO A 355 21.54 14.67 -9.78
CA PRO A 355 20.37 15.52 -9.88
C PRO A 355 19.05 14.73 -9.89
N MET A 356 19.05 13.56 -10.52
CA MET A 356 17.88 12.69 -10.58
C MET A 356 17.56 12.04 -9.22
N TRP A 357 18.56 11.84 -8.36
CA TRP A 357 18.38 11.39 -6.98
C TRP A 357 17.78 12.48 -6.09
N GLU A 358 18.25 13.72 -6.27
CA GLU A 358 17.69 14.86 -5.55
C GLU A 358 16.23 15.10 -5.94
N GLU A 359 15.90 15.00 -7.21
CA GLU A 359 14.52 15.11 -7.71
C GLU A 359 13.62 14.02 -7.15
N ALA A 360 14.07 12.76 -7.12
CA ALA A 360 13.35 11.64 -6.55
C ALA A 360 13.16 11.80 -5.03
N ALA A 361 14.19 12.27 -4.31
CA ALA A 361 14.10 12.55 -2.88
C ALA A 361 13.14 13.70 -2.57
N ASN A 362 13.11 14.74 -3.40
CA ASN A 362 12.19 15.86 -3.27
C ASN A 362 10.74 15.44 -3.58
N ALA A 363 10.52 14.64 -4.62
CA ALA A 363 9.21 14.08 -4.94
C ALA A 363 8.69 13.19 -3.79
N LYS A 364 9.55 12.38 -3.16
CA LYS A 364 9.20 11.59 -1.98
C LYS A 364 8.84 12.46 -0.79
N LYS A 365 9.59 13.52 -0.50
CA LYS A 365 9.27 14.47 0.58
C LYS A 365 7.94 15.19 0.34
N GLN A 366 7.65 15.59 -0.90
CA GLN A 366 6.37 16.20 -1.27
C GLN A 366 5.21 15.23 -1.08
N TYR A 367 5.37 13.96 -1.44
CA TYR A 367 4.37 12.94 -1.22
C TYR A 367 4.08 12.72 0.28
N GLU A 368 5.10 12.58 1.12
CA GLU A 368 4.95 12.44 2.58
C GLU A 368 4.30 13.69 3.21
N TYR A 369 4.60 14.86 2.67
CA TYR A 369 3.94 16.11 3.09
C TYR A 369 2.45 16.10 2.73
N LEU A 370 2.09 15.70 1.50
CA LEU A 370 0.70 15.61 1.05
C LEU A 370 -0.09 14.58 1.85
N GLN A 371 0.49 13.42 2.16
CA GLN A 371 -0.15 12.43 3.03
C GLN A 371 -0.46 13.01 4.42
N ARG A 372 0.52 13.61 5.07
CA ARG A 372 0.33 14.23 6.41
C ARG A 372 -0.68 15.36 6.39
N HIS A 373 -0.70 16.15 5.32
CA HIS A 373 -1.69 17.22 5.17
C HIS A 373 -3.10 16.66 4.98
N GLN A 374 -3.26 15.61 4.22
CA GLN A 374 -4.53 14.90 4.04
C GLN A 374 -5.04 14.29 5.36
N GLU A 375 -4.16 13.68 6.15
CA GLU A 375 -4.51 13.15 7.48
C GLU A 375 -4.98 14.26 8.42
N ARG A 376 -4.28 15.40 8.47
CA ARG A 376 -4.69 16.59 9.26
C ARG A 376 -6.05 17.12 8.82
N LEU A 377 -6.30 17.27 7.52
CA LEU A 377 -7.60 17.73 7.01
C LEU A 377 -8.74 16.77 7.38
N ILE A 378 -8.48 15.46 7.43
CA ILE A 378 -9.47 14.47 7.87
C ILE A 378 -9.73 14.59 9.38
N GLU A 379 -8.67 14.76 10.19
CA GLU A 379 -8.81 14.97 11.63
C GLU A 379 -9.57 16.26 11.92
N ASP A 380 -9.24 17.35 11.24
CA ASP A 380 -9.91 18.64 11.44
C ASP A 380 -11.38 18.59 11.03
N LYS A 381 -11.71 17.91 9.91
CA LYS A 381 -13.11 17.64 9.54
C LYS A 381 -13.82 16.75 10.54
N ALA A 382 -13.15 15.72 11.08
CA ALA A 382 -13.73 14.86 12.10
C ALA A 382 -13.99 15.62 13.41
N LYS A 383 -13.06 16.49 13.83
CA LYS A 383 -13.22 17.38 14.99
C LYS A 383 -14.37 18.38 14.77
N ALA A 384 -14.44 19.01 13.61
CA ALA A 384 -15.52 19.93 13.27
C ALA A 384 -16.90 19.27 13.25
N LEU A 385 -17.00 18.05 12.71
CA LEU A 385 -18.23 17.26 12.73
C LEU A 385 -18.62 16.82 14.15
N ALA A 386 -17.65 16.44 14.97
CA ALA A 386 -17.89 16.09 16.38
C ALA A 386 -18.38 17.32 17.17
N GLN A 387 -17.74 18.47 16.97
CA GLN A 387 -18.14 19.74 17.60
C GLN A 387 -19.55 20.15 17.17
N GLY A 388 -19.86 20.10 15.87
CA GLY A 388 -21.20 20.44 15.37
C GLY A 388 -22.29 19.50 15.92
N ARG A 389 -21.99 18.23 16.21
CA ARG A 389 -22.91 17.31 16.89
C ARG A 389 -23.09 17.66 18.35
N ILE A 390 -22.03 18.05 19.06
CA ILE A 390 -22.07 18.50 20.45
C ILE A 390 -22.92 19.78 20.53
N ASP A 391 -22.71 20.74 19.66
CA ASP A 391 -23.47 22.00 19.63
C ASP A 391 -24.95 21.77 19.31
N THR A 392 -25.24 20.84 18.39
CA THR A 392 -26.62 20.46 18.07
C THR A 392 -27.28 19.75 19.26
N PHE A 393 -26.56 18.90 19.97
CA PHE A 393 -27.05 18.24 21.18
C PHE A 393 -27.27 19.25 22.31
N LYS A 394 -26.29 20.13 22.59
CA LYS A 394 -26.43 21.22 23.57
C LYS A 394 -27.70 22.05 23.28
N ARG A 395 -27.90 22.46 22.01
CA ARG A 395 -29.11 23.21 21.61
C ARG A 395 -30.39 22.45 21.88
N LYS A 396 -30.48 21.16 21.48
CA LYS A 396 -31.68 20.34 21.75
C LYS A 396 -31.98 20.17 23.23
N VAL A 397 -30.95 20.02 24.06
CA VAL A 397 -31.11 19.93 25.51
C VAL A 397 -31.61 21.25 26.10
N LEU A 398 -31.06 22.37 25.66
CA LEU A 398 -31.48 23.71 26.09
C LEU A 398 -32.94 24.01 25.69
N ASP A 399 -33.33 23.68 24.45
CA ASP A 399 -34.70 23.82 23.95
C ASP A 399 -35.71 22.93 24.73
N PHE A 400 -35.27 21.72 25.12
CA PHE A 400 -36.09 20.81 25.96
C PHE A 400 -36.25 21.38 27.36
N LEU A 401 -35.19 21.86 28.00
CA LEU A 401 -35.23 22.47 29.34
C LEU A 401 -36.05 23.79 29.37
N ASP A 402 -36.06 24.57 28.30
CA ASP A 402 -36.94 25.75 28.19
C ASP A 402 -38.40 25.40 28.36
N ARG A 403 -38.82 24.23 27.88
CA ARG A 403 -40.22 23.78 27.91
C ARG A 403 -40.64 23.23 29.27
N ILE A 404 -39.74 22.58 30.02
CA ILE A 404 -40.10 21.80 31.21
C ILE A 404 -39.50 22.34 32.51
N ALA A 405 -38.37 23.05 32.45
CA ALA A 405 -37.67 23.54 33.65
C ALA A 405 -36.76 24.73 33.33
N PRO A 406 -37.32 25.92 33.07
CA PRO A 406 -36.55 27.13 32.66
C PRO A 406 -35.46 27.54 33.67
N SER A 407 -35.67 27.33 34.96
CA SER A 407 -34.67 27.62 36.02
C SER A 407 -33.44 26.70 35.92
N VAL A 408 -33.62 25.43 35.55
CA VAL A 408 -32.55 24.45 35.38
C VAL A 408 -31.75 24.80 34.12
N LYS A 409 -32.40 25.31 33.07
CA LYS A 409 -31.71 25.79 31.86
C LYS A 409 -30.73 26.92 32.20
N THR A 410 -31.14 27.90 33.00
CA THR A 410 -30.29 29.03 33.40
C THR A 410 -29.01 28.55 34.10
N LEU A 411 -29.14 27.62 35.05
CA LEU A 411 -28.01 27.01 35.76
C LEU A 411 -27.08 26.22 34.81
N LEU A 412 -27.65 25.48 33.85
CA LEU A 412 -26.88 24.72 32.87
C LEU A 412 -26.10 25.60 31.90
N VAL A 413 -26.69 26.71 31.45
CA VAL A 413 -26.02 27.68 30.60
C VAL A 413 -24.86 28.36 31.34
N GLU A 414 -25.05 28.72 32.62
CA GLU A 414 -23.96 29.28 33.44
C GLU A 414 -22.82 28.27 33.64
N PHE A 415 -23.13 27.00 33.86
CA PHE A 415 -22.14 25.93 33.99
C PHE A 415 -21.36 25.72 32.70
N LEU A 416 -22.03 25.60 31.56
CA LEU A 416 -21.38 25.40 30.24
C LEU A 416 -20.49 26.59 29.89
N ASN A 417 -20.90 27.82 30.17
CA ASN A 417 -20.09 29.02 29.93
C ASN A 417 -18.87 29.14 30.86
N ARG A 418 -18.87 28.45 32.02
CA ARG A 418 -17.69 28.35 32.90
C ARG A 418 -16.69 27.33 32.38
N GLU A 419 -17.15 26.18 31.87
CA GLU A 419 -16.28 25.14 31.28
C GLU A 419 -15.60 25.64 30.01
N ASP A 420 -16.32 26.32 29.09
CA ASP A 420 -15.73 26.86 27.87
C ASP A 420 -14.65 27.93 28.16
N ARG A 421 -14.71 28.63 29.29
CA ARG A 421 -13.66 29.54 29.75
C ARG A 421 -12.44 28.87 30.37
N ASN A 422 -12.59 27.64 30.91
CA ASN A 422 -11.50 26.86 31.49
C ASN A 422 -10.71 26.04 30.45
N VAL A 423 -11.31 25.76 29.29
CA VAL A 423 -10.66 25.05 28.16
C VAL A 423 -9.86 26.03 27.27
N SER A 424 -10.13 27.35 27.39
CA SER A 424 -9.46 28.42 26.62
C SER A 424 -8.24 29.02 27.35
N ARG A 425 -7.86 28.49 28.51
CA ARG A 425 -6.63 28.77 29.26
C ARG A 425 -5.72 27.53 29.27
#